data_6978a47b4384978192c32a943ab53225
#
_entry.id   6978a47b4384978192c32a943ab53225
#
_cell.length_a   1.000
_cell.length_b   1.000
_cell.length_c   1.000
_cell.angle_alpha   90.00
_cell.angle_beta   90.00
_cell.angle_gamma   90.00
#
_symmetry.space_group_name_H-M   'P 1'
#
loop_
_entity.id
_entity.type
_entity.pdbx_description
1 polymer ?
#
loop_
_entity_poly.entity_id
_entity_poly.type
_entity_poly.pdbx_seq_one_letter_code
_entity_poly.pdbx_strand_id
1 'polypeptide(L)'
;MEDFLKKVMEFLLSFKFWGPIIYISIGYLLNSILSNLVIKLIKVNKRKNHKKQDTVIKLFNSIFKYIIIVIVLLMILELYGVNTKNIIASLGIFTVVIGLALQDTLKNMLAGVLIILDNRYNIGDYVKINDFIGMVVNLGLQTTKLKGFNGEMYTIANSNISSITNYSESNTVLYYGIEVSYDTDINHLEKVLKKLIPKVNKIENVVEDMKLLGLDSFNASSMTYKVLLTTKPYKYFNVKREFNRMLKETFDKEGIEIPYNQIDVHVVKEK
;
A
#
# COMPACT_ATOMS: atom_id res chain seq x y z
N MET A 1 25.67 -68.27 25.61
CA MET A 1 24.32 -67.76 25.84
C MET A 1 24.37 -66.54 26.73
N GLU A 2 25.11 -66.54 27.84
CA GLU A 2 25.26 -65.37 28.76
C GLU A 2 25.84 -64.14 28.10
N ASP A 3 26.88 -64.27 27.29
CA ASP A 3 27.54 -63.16 26.58
C ASP A 3 26.61 -62.51 25.53
N PHE A 4 25.73 -63.26 24.90
CA PHE A 4 24.72 -62.75 23.99
C PHE A 4 23.63 -61.96 24.74
N LEU A 5 23.13 -62.50 25.86
CA LEU A 5 22.15 -61.83 26.71
C LEU A 5 22.71 -60.55 27.30
N LYS A 6 23.99 -60.53 27.68
CA LYS A 6 24.67 -59.29 28.21
C LYS A 6 24.76 -58.22 27.12
N LYS A 7 25.18 -58.54 25.91
CA LYS A 7 25.22 -57.61 24.75
C LYS A 7 23.84 -57.07 24.38
N VAL A 8 22.81 -57.91 24.41
CA VAL A 8 21.41 -57.45 24.17
C VAL A 8 20.96 -56.50 25.26
N MET A 9 21.26 -56.80 26.53
CA MET A 9 20.89 -55.96 27.66
C MET A 9 21.63 -54.61 27.61
N GLU A 10 22.93 -54.57 27.30
CA GLU A 10 23.71 -53.34 27.09
C GLU A 10 23.16 -52.51 25.93
N PHE A 11 22.73 -53.11 24.83
CA PHE A 11 22.10 -52.44 23.70
C PHE A 11 20.75 -51.85 24.09
N LEU A 12 19.90 -52.59 24.80
CA LEU A 12 18.59 -52.11 25.28
C LEU A 12 18.69 -50.95 26.29
N LEU A 13 19.80 -50.91 27.06
CA LEU A 13 20.10 -49.82 28.00
C LEU A 13 20.82 -48.66 27.33
N SER A 14 21.30 -48.81 26.10
CA SER A 14 22.06 -47.79 25.39
C SER A 14 21.16 -46.72 24.79
N PHE A 15 21.70 -45.51 24.67
CA PHE A 15 21.02 -44.38 24.00
C PHE A 15 20.75 -44.70 22.50
N LYS A 16 21.51 -45.63 21.90
CA LYS A 16 21.27 -46.05 20.51
C LYS A 16 19.92 -46.75 20.31
N PHE A 17 19.39 -47.38 21.36
CA PHE A 17 18.06 -48.01 21.31
C PHE A 17 16.95 -47.01 21.54
N TRP A 18 17.08 -46.15 22.56
CA TRP A 18 16.05 -45.21 22.95
C TRP A 18 16.07 -43.90 22.13
N GLY A 19 17.23 -43.51 21.60
CA GLY A 19 17.43 -42.28 20.82
C GLY A 19 16.47 -42.12 19.66
N PRO A 20 16.28 -43.08 18.77
CA PRO A 20 15.29 -42.96 17.68
C PRO A 20 13.87 -42.75 18.16
N ILE A 21 13.46 -43.43 19.25
CA ILE A 21 12.12 -43.29 19.84
C ILE A 21 11.93 -41.87 20.39
N ILE A 22 12.94 -41.38 21.06
CA ILE A 22 12.93 -39.97 21.61
C ILE A 22 12.86 -38.97 20.46
N TYR A 23 13.68 -39.11 19.43
CA TYR A 23 13.70 -38.18 18.29
C TYR A 23 12.38 -38.20 17.51
N ILE A 24 11.77 -39.34 17.29
CA ILE A 24 10.45 -39.51 16.65
C ILE A 24 9.38 -38.84 17.53
N SER A 25 9.42 -39.08 18.84
CA SER A 25 8.45 -38.48 19.79
C SER A 25 8.55 -36.96 19.81
N ILE A 26 9.76 -36.40 19.85
CA ILE A 26 10.00 -34.95 19.76
C ILE A 26 9.52 -34.40 18.42
N GLY A 27 9.82 -35.09 17.30
CA GLY A 27 9.36 -34.70 15.97
C GLY A 27 7.83 -34.69 15.87
N TYR A 28 7.16 -35.67 16.46
CA TYR A 28 5.69 -35.69 16.52
C TYR A 28 5.12 -34.54 17.33
N LEU A 29 5.68 -34.24 18.51
CA LEU A 29 5.27 -33.11 19.34
C LEU A 29 5.46 -31.78 18.60
N LEU A 30 6.63 -31.56 17.98
CA LEU A 30 6.90 -30.35 17.19
C LEU A 30 5.91 -30.21 16.02
N ASN A 31 5.64 -31.29 15.28
CA ASN A 31 4.65 -31.27 14.21
C ASN A 31 3.24 -30.92 14.72
N SER A 32 2.85 -31.46 15.87
CA SER A 32 1.55 -31.17 16.48
C SER A 32 1.45 -29.70 16.90
N ILE A 33 2.49 -29.14 17.51
CA ILE A 33 2.53 -27.73 17.92
C ILE A 33 2.44 -26.82 16.68
N LEU A 34 3.25 -27.07 15.66
CA LEU A 34 3.26 -26.26 14.42
C LEU A 34 1.93 -26.37 13.69
N SER A 35 1.34 -27.54 13.59
CA SER A 35 0.01 -27.75 12.99
C SER A 35 -1.07 -26.94 13.71
N ASN A 36 -1.08 -26.96 15.04
CA ASN A 36 -2.02 -26.21 15.83
C ASN A 36 -1.84 -24.69 15.68
N LEU A 37 -0.58 -24.21 15.59
CA LEU A 37 -0.29 -22.79 15.32
C LEU A 37 -0.80 -22.37 13.95
N VAL A 38 -0.53 -23.15 12.90
CA VAL A 38 -1.01 -22.89 11.54
C VAL A 38 -2.54 -22.82 11.50
N ILE A 39 -3.22 -23.77 12.13
CA ILE A 39 -4.67 -23.79 12.21
C ILE A 39 -5.20 -22.54 12.93
N LYS A 40 -4.59 -22.16 14.06
CA LYS A 40 -4.98 -21.00 14.84
C LYS A 40 -4.80 -19.69 14.06
N LEU A 41 -3.67 -19.53 13.38
CA LEU A 41 -3.39 -18.32 12.59
C LEU A 41 -4.31 -18.16 11.36
N ILE A 42 -4.64 -19.26 10.68
CA ILE A 42 -5.44 -19.21 9.45
C ILE A 42 -6.94 -19.14 9.75
N LYS A 43 -7.43 -19.82 10.80
CA LYS A 43 -8.86 -19.88 11.17
C LYS A 43 -9.38 -18.64 11.91
N VAL A 44 -8.54 -17.70 12.30
CA VAL A 44 -8.96 -16.44 12.97
C VAL A 44 -9.93 -15.63 12.10
N ASN A 45 -9.92 -15.78 10.80
CA ASN A 45 -10.77 -15.02 9.88
C ASN A 45 -12.02 -15.83 9.47
N LYS A 46 -13.07 -15.78 10.29
CA LYS A 46 -14.34 -16.53 10.12
C LYS A 46 -15.20 -16.16 8.88
N ARG A 47 -14.76 -15.24 8.01
CA ARG A 47 -15.54 -14.70 6.87
C ARG A 47 -14.86 -14.91 5.52
N LYS A 48 -15.03 -16.02 4.88
CA LYS A 48 -14.96 -16.36 3.45
C LYS A 48 -14.04 -17.55 3.11
N ASN A 49 -14.64 -18.52 2.38
CA ASN A 49 -13.97 -19.64 1.68
C ASN A 49 -13.23 -20.68 2.57
N HIS A 50 -13.96 -21.42 3.39
CA HIS A 50 -13.41 -22.57 4.15
C HIS A 50 -12.59 -23.55 3.31
N LYS A 51 -13.00 -23.85 2.05
CA LYS A 51 -12.27 -24.78 1.17
C LYS A 51 -10.85 -24.31 0.83
N LYS A 52 -10.65 -23.00 0.57
CA LYS A 52 -9.30 -22.46 0.27
C LYS A 52 -8.42 -22.44 1.51
N GLN A 53 -8.97 -22.12 2.67
CA GLN A 53 -8.23 -22.12 3.94
C GLN A 53 -7.77 -23.52 4.31
N ASP A 54 -8.63 -24.53 4.18
CA ASP A 54 -8.28 -25.92 4.47
C ASP A 54 -7.20 -26.45 3.55
N THR A 55 -7.20 -26.07 2.27
CA THR A 55 -6.15 -26.42 1.33
C THR A 55 -4.79 -25.82 1.72
N VAL A 56 -4.77 -24.54 2.11
CA VAL A 56 -3.55 -23.86 2.55
C VAL A 56 -3.02 -24.49 3.84
N ILE A 57 -3.90 -24.79 4.81
CA ILE A 57 -3.52 -25.45 6.06
C ILE A 57 -2.90 -26.83 5.77
N LYS A 58 -3.53 -27.63 4.91
CA LYS A 58 -2.99 -28.95 4.53
C LYS A 58 -1.61 -28.84 3.88
N LEU A 59 -1.42 -27.86 3.00
CA LEU A 59 -0.15 -27.63 2.31
C LEU A 59 0.97 -27.30 3.32
N PHE A 60 0.76 -26.32 4.20
CA PHE A 60 1.75 -25.96 5.22
C PHE A 60 2.05 -27.11 6.17
N ASN A 61 1.02 -27.83 6.64
CA ASN A 61 1.21 -29.00 7.50
C ASN A 61 2.01 -30.10 6.81
N SER A 62 1.81 -30.34 5.51
CA SER A 62 2.59 -31.30 4.74
C SER A 62 4.06 -30.86 4.62
N ILE A 63 4.32 -29.59 4.32
CA ILE A 63 5.67 -29.06 4.23
C ILE A 63 6.40 -29.23 5.58
N PHE A 64 5.81 -28.78 6.68
CA PHE A 64 6.41 -28.90 8.01
C PHE A 64 6.66 -30.36 8.39
N LYS A 65 5.69 -31.24 8.13
CA LYS A 65 5.82 -32.68 8.36
C LYS A 65 7.04 -33.29 7.63
N TYR A 66 7.22 -32.98 6.34
CA TYR A 66 8.36 -33.52 5.57
C TYR A 66 9.68 -32.92 6.05
N ILE A 67 9.74 -31.64 6.39
CA ILE A 67 10.95 -31.04 6.96
C ILE A 67 11.34 -31.74 8.27
N ILE A 68 10.39 -31.95 9.18
CA ILE A 68 10.61 -32.61 10.46
C ILE A 68 11.08 -34.05 10.25
N ILE A 69 10.45 -34.79 9.31
CA ILE A 69 10.86 -36.18 8.98
C ILE A 69 12.31 -36.21 8.53
N VAL A 70 12.73 -35.29 7.64
CA VAL A 70 14.12 -35.21 7.16
C VAL A 70 15.08 -34.92 8.31
N ILE A 71 14.76 -33.97 9.18
CA ILE A 71 15.59 -33.62 10.35
C ILE A 71 15.73 -34.84 11.28
N VAL A 72 14.61 -35.49 11.66
CA VAL A 72 14.61 -36.64 12.53
C VAL A 72 15.43 -37.81 11.93
N LEU A 73 15.29 -38.05 10.62
CA LEU A 73 16.06 -39.05 9.91
C LEU A 73 17.55 -38.78 9.98
N LEU A 74 17.99 -37.55 9.74
CA LEU A 74 19.40 -37.17 9.83
C LEU A 74 19.94 -37.35 11.26
N MET A 75 19.17 -36.97 12.28
CA MET A 75 19.56 -37.17 13.70
C MET A 75 19.71 -38.70 14.02
N ILE A 76 18.82 -39.53 13.51
CA ILE A 76 18.90 -40.97 13.68
C ILE A 76 20.16 -41.55 12.97
N LEU A 77 20.42 -41.13 11.73
CA LEU A 77 21.60 -41.56 10.99
C LEU A 77 22.90 -41.16 11.73
N GLU A 78 22.98 -39.96 12.27
CA GLU A 78 24.13 -39.47 13.05
C GLU A 78 24.33 -40.30 14.34
N LEU A 79 23.24 -40.65 15.02
CA LEU A 79 23.26 -41.47 16.22
C LEU A 79 23.90 -42.86 15.96
N TYR A 80 23.66 -43.41 14.75
CA TYR A 80 24.26 -44.68 14.33
C TYR A 80 25.65 -44.56 13.71
N GLY A 81 26.23 -43.32 13.72
CA GLY A 81 27.60 -43.07 13.27
C GLY A 81 27.73 -42.82 11.77
N VAL A 82 26.62 -42.63 11.06
CA VAL A 82 26.65 -42.25 9.65
C VAL A 82 27.06 -40.78 9.54
N ASN A 83 28.03 -40.47 8.70
CA ASN A 83 28.46 -39.11 8.47
C ASN A 83 27.43 -38.33 7.63
N THR A 84 26.62 -37.52 8.30
CA THR A 84 25.55 -36.73 7.68
C THR A 84 26.03 -35.41 7.09
N LYS A 85 27.30 -35.02 7.27
CA LYS A 85 27.85 -33.71 6.84
C LYS A 85 27.64 -33.45 5.36
N ASN A 86 27.88 -34.42 4.48
CA ASN A 86 27.71 -34.26 3.04
C ASN A 86 26.22 -34.11 2.65
N ILE A 87 25.34 -34.80 3.36
CA ILE A 87 23.88 -34.69 3.15
C ILE A 87 23.40 -33.30 3.56
N ILE A 88 23.84 -32.83 4.73
CA ILE A 88 23.52 -31.48 5.24
C ILE A 88 24.07 -30.39 4.31
N ALA A 89 25.30 -30.55 3.81
CA ALA A 89 25.89 -29.65 2.84
C ALA A 89 25.05 -29.56 1.55
N SER A 90 24.65 -30.72 1.01
CA SER A 90 23.78 -30.79 -0.18
C SER A 90 22.40 -30.11 0.05
N LEU A 91 21.79 -30.36 1.21
CA LEU A 91 20.55 -29.71 1.62
C LEU A 91 20.72 -28.22 1.78
N GLY A 92 21.90 -27.75 2.23
CA GLY A 92 22.25 -26.32 2.31
C GLY A 92 22.23 -25.65 0.93
N ILE A 93 22.84 -26.27 -0.08
CA ILE A 93 22.80 -25.78 -1.47
C ILE A 93 21.36 -25.74 -1.99
N PHE A 94 20.59 -26.79 -1.77
CA PHE A 94 19.18 -26.84 -2.17
C PHE A 94 18.34 -25.76 -1.50
N THR A 95 18.61 -25.46 -0.22
CA THR A 95 17.95 -24.38 0.53
C THR A 95 18.23 -23.00 -0.08
N VAL A 96 19.46 -22.75 -0.55
CA VAL A 96 19.82 -21.50 -1.24
C VAL A 96 19.01 -21.36 -2.54
N VAL A 97 18.91 -22.43 -3.33
CA VAL A 97 18.14 -22.42 -4.60
C VAL A 97 16.66 -22.09 -4.31
N ILE A 98 16.06 -22.73 -3.30
CA ILE A 98 14.67 -22.44 -2.89
C ILE A 98 14.56 -20.98 -2.39
N GLY A 99 15.53 -20.52 -1.60
CA GLY A 99 15.56 -19.15 -1.11
C GLY A 99 15.56 -18.11 -2.23
N LEU A 100 16.37 -18.32 -3.27
CA LEU A 100 16.40 -17.49 -4.46
C LEU A 100 15.07 -17.55 -5.23
N ALA A 101 14.48 -18.73 -5.36
CA ALA A 101 13.17 -18.88 -6.02
C ALA A 101 12.02 -18.17 -5.28
N LEU A 102 12.10 -18.05 -3.95
CA LEU A 102 11.11 -17.38 -3.10
C LEU A 102 11.44 -15.91 -2.81
N GLN A 103 12.57 -15.40 -3.27
CA GLN A 103 13.10 -14.09 -2.94
C GLN A 103 12.08 -12.96 -3.16
N ASP A 104 11.41 -12.92 -4.32
CA ASP A 104 10.45 -11.85 -4.64
C ASP A 104 9.19 -11.95 -3.78
N THR A 105 8.76 -13.16 -3.46
CA THR A 105 7.64 -13.37 -2.53
C THR A 105 7.96 -12.78 -1.15
N LEU A 106 9.16 -13.08 -0.63
CA LEU A 106 9.60 -12.56 0.67
C LEU A 106 9.77 -11.04 0.66
N LYS A 107 10.35 -10.46 -0.40
CA LYS A 107 10.45 -9.01 -0.58
C LYS A 107 9.07 -8.35 -0.54
N ASN A 108 8.09 -8.90 -1.26
CA ASN A 108 6.74 -8.37 -1.28
C ASN A 108 6.07 -8.42 0.11
N MET A 109 6.25 -9.53 0.82
CA MET A 109 5.71 -9.69 2.17
C MET A 109 6.33 -8.71 3.16
N LEU A 110 7.66 -8.55 3.15
CA LEU A 110 8.36 -7.59 4.00
C LEU A 110 7.94 -6.15 3.68
N ALA A 111 7.85 -5.80 2.39
CA ALA A 111 7.36 -4.49 1.97
C ALA A 111 5.92 -4.23 2.46
N GLY A 112 5.03 -5.22 2.37
CA GLY A 112 3.66 -5.11 2.88
C GLY A 112 3.60 -4.89 4.38
N VAL A 113 4.42 -5.60 5.15
CA VAL A 113 4.54 -5.38 6.61
C VAL A 113 5.05 -3.96 6.91
N LEU A 114 6.10 -3.49 6.21
CA LEU A 114 6.64 -2.14 6.41
C LEU A 114 5.62 -1.05 6.05
N ILE A 115 4.83 -1.21 4.99
CA ILE A 115 3.77 -0.27 4.63
C ILE A 115 2.78 -0.10 5.79
N ILE A 116 2.41 -1.21 6.45
CA ILE A 116 1.48 -1.20 7.58
C ILE A 116 2.13 -0.60 8.84
N LEU A 117 3.36 -1.00 9.16
CA LEU A 117 4.06 -0.52 10.37
C LEU A 117 4.37 0.98 10.29
N ASP A 118 4.81 1.45 9.12
CA ASP A 118 5.11 2.87 8.89
C ASP A 118 3.85 3.72 8.66
N ASN A 119 2.67 3.10 8.62
CA ASN A 119 1.38 3.76 8.36
C ASN A 119 1.41 4.66 7.11
N ARG A 120 2.04 4.18 6.01
CA ARG A 120 2.25 4.99 4.81
C ARG A 120 0.94 5.38 4.12
N TYR A 121 -0.06 4.52 4.17
CA TYR A 121 -1.44 4.73 3.74
C TYR A 121 -2.35 3.64 4.29
N ASN A 122 -3.64 3.92 4.33
CA ASN A 122 -4.68 3.03 4.85
C ASN A 122 -5.72 2.69 3.76
N ILE A 123 -6.52 1.66 4.02
CA ILE A 123 -7.68 1.36 3.16
C ILE A 123 -8.66 2.54 3.24
N GLY A 124 -9.05 3.07 2.08
CA GLY A 124 -9.88 4.24 1.92
C GLY A 124 -9.12 5.51 1.56
N ASP A 125 -7.80 5.55 1.73
CA ASP A 125 -6.98 6.69 1.33
C ASP A 125 -6.91 6.81 -0.19
N TYR A 126 -6.87 8.04 -0.68
CA TYR A 126 -6.50 8.35 -2.04
C TYR A 126 -5.00 8.58 -2.14
N VAL A 127 -4.36 7.78 -2.94
CA VAL A 127 -2.91 7.81 -3.09
C VAL A 127 -2.52 7.81 -4.56
N LYS A 128 -1.36 8.40 -4.85
CA LYS A 128 -0.63 8.16 -6.09
C LYS A 128 0.50 7.17 -5.78
N ILE A 129 0.45 6.01 -6.41
CA ILE A 129 1.51 5.00 -6.36
C ILE A 129 2.09 4.86 -7.76
N ASN A 130 3.37 5.15 -7.90
CA ASN A 130 4.03 5.34 -9.19
C ASN A 130 3.23 6.37 -10.01
N ASP A 131 2.67 6.00 -11.16
CA ASP A 131 1.86 6.92 -11.99
C ASP A 131 0.36 6.73 -11.85
N PHE A 132 -0.10 5.79 -11.03
CA PHE A 132 -1.52 5.51 -10.85
C PHE A 132 -2.10 6.21 -9.63
N ILE A 133 -3.21 6.94 -9.83
CA ILE A 133 -3.96 7.62 -8.76
C ILE A 133 -5.25 6.86 -8.50
N GLY A 134 -5.51 6.49 -7.25
CA GLY A 134 -6.73 5.80 -6.88
C GLY A 134 -6.92 5.66 -5.38
N MET A 135 -8.09 5.18 -5.00
CA MET A 135 -8.42 4.85 -3.62
C MET A 135 -7.89 3.46 -3.26
N VAL A 136 -7.22 3.34 -2.15
CA VAL A 136 -6.78 2.04 -1.62
C VAL A 136 -7.99 1.22 -1.20
N VAL A 137 -8.24 0.11 -1.88
CA VAL A 137 -9.38 -0.78 -1.58
C VAL A 137 -8.96 -2.07 -0.89
N ASN A 138 -7.69 -2.44 -1.02
CA ASN A 138 -7.13 -3.59 -0.32
C ASN A 138 -5.63 -3.40 -0.09
N LEU A 139 -5.21 -3.68 1.13
CA LEU A 139 -3.81 -3.74 1.54
C LEU A 139 -3.53 -5.18 1.98
N GLY A 140 -2.93 -5.93 1.07
CA GLY A 140 -2.55 -7.33 1.30
C GLY A 140 -1.09 -7.47 1.70
N LEU A 141 -0.71 -8.68 2.15
CA LEU A 141 0.67 -8.96 2.55
C LEU A 141 1.65 -8.83 1.37
N GLN A 142 1.24 -9.22 0.15
CA GLN A 142 2.09 -9.21 -1.04
C GLN A 142 1.73 -8.12 -2.04
N THR A 143 0.48 -7.64 -2.04
CA THR A 143 -0.03 -6.70 -3.04
C THR A 143 -0.93 -5.65 -2.42
N THR A 144 -0.87 -4.45 -2.98
CA THR A 144 -1.83 -3.38 -2.75
C THR A 144 -2.75 -3.25 -3.96
N LYS A 145 -4.06 -2.99 -3.72
CA LYS A 145 -5.05 -2.75 -4.78
C LYS A 145 -5.63 -1.36 -4.66
N LEU A 146 -5.60 -0.63 -5.77
CA LEU A 146 -6.20 0.68 -5.91
C LEU A 146 -7.40 0.62 -6.86
N LYS A 147 -8.39 1.44 -6.60
CA LYS A 147 -9.53 1.69 -7.50
C LYS A 147 -9.38 3.11 -8.05
N GLY A 148 -9.22 3.22 -9.36
CA GLY A 148 -9.16 4.49 -10.06
C GLY A 148 -10.53 5.17 -10.19
N PHE A 149 -10.53 6.36 -10.78
CA PHE A 149 -11.73 7.19 -10.89
C PHE A 149 -12.80 6.59 -11.81
N ASN A 150 -12.37 5.90 -12.86
CA ASN A 150 -13.28 5.27 -13.83
C ASN A 150 -13.69 3.86 -13.42
N GLY A 151 -13.29 3.43 -12.19
CA GLY A 151 -13.62 2.12 -11.65
C GLY A 151 -12.59 1.03 -11.95
N GLU A 152 -11.52 1.34 -12.68
CA GLU A 152 -10.42 0.43 -12.97
C GLU A 152 -9.71 -0.02 -11.68
N MET A 153 -9.28 -1.28 -11.67
CA MET A 153 -8.58 -1.89 -10.54
C MET A 153 -7.10 -2.07 -10.86
N TYR A 154 -6.25 -1.32 -10.17
CA TYR A 154 -4.81 -1.45 -10.25
C TYR A 154 -4.29 -2.32 -9.10
N THR A 155 -3.56 -3.38 -9.43
CA THR A 155 -2.93 -4.27 -8.46
C THR A 155 -1.43 -4.21 -8.64
N ILE A 156 -0.72 -3.85 -7.59
CA ILE A 156 0.74 -3.74 -7.59
C ILE A 156 1.34 -4.62 -6.49
N ALA A 157 2.47 -5.26 -6.80
CA ALA A 157 3.27 -5.96 -5.80
C ALA A 157 3.90 -4.94 -4.84
N ASN A 158 3.84 -5.20 -3.53
CA ASN A 158 4.27 -4.22 -2.53
C ASN A 158 5.74 -3.80 -2.68
N SER A 159 6.63 -4.70 -3.11
CA SER A 159 8.04 -4.37 -3.36
C SER A 159 8.26 -3.46 -4.57
N ASN A 160 7.28 -3.33 -5.48
CA ASN A 160 7.36 -2.48 -6.66
C ASN A 160 6.83 -1.06 -6.39
N ILE A 161 6.44 -0.76 -5.16
CA ILE A 161 6.01 0.57 -4.74
C ILE A 161 7.26 1.38 -4.42
N SER A 162 7.69 2.21 -5.38
CA SER A 162 8.89 3.03 -5.25
C SER A 162 8.62 4.41 -4.64
N SER A 163 7.47 5.01 -4.97
CA SER A 163 7.05 6.32 -4.48
C SER A 163 5.56 6.33 -4.14
N ILE A 164 5.22 7.08 -3.12
CA ILE A 164 3.84 7.23 -2.64
C ILE A 164 3.59 8.72 -2.38
N THR A 165 2.49 9.24 -2.92
CA THR A 165 1.91 10.52 -2.50
C THR A 165 0.56 10.21 -1.87
N ASN A 166 0.39 10.48 -0.59
CA ASN A 166 -0.89 10.31 0.10
C ASN A 166 -1.66 11.65 0.10
N TYR A 167 -2.80 11.68 -0.60
CA TYR A 167 -3.67 12.86 -0.69
C TYR A 167 -4.70 12.92 0.44
N SER A 168 -4.77 11.89 1.28
CA SER A 168 -5.74 11.79 2.38
C SER A 168 -5.15 12.10 3.74
N GLU A 169 -3.83 12.24 3.84
CA GLU A 169 -3.12 12.43 5.12
C GLU A 169 -3.27 13.84 5.67
N SER A 170 -3.36 14.85 4.80
CA SER A 170 -3.47 16.26 5.20
C SER A 170 -4.52 17.00 4.38
N ASN A 171 -4.94 18.17 4.88
CA ASN A 171 -5.83 19.06 4.14
C ASN A 171 -5.22 19.44 2.80
N THR A 172 -6.05 19.50 1.77
CA THR A 172 -5.62 19.90 0.43
C THR A 172 -5.61 21.41 0.32
N VAL A 173 -4.45 21.97 0.00
CA VAL A 173 -4.29 23.40 -0.27
C VAL A 173 -4.36 23.61 -1.78
N LEU A 174 -5.33 24.40 -2.22
CA LEU A 174 -5.54 24.74 -3.62
C LEU A 174 -5.15 26.19 -3.87
N TYR A 175 -4.05 26.39 -4.61
CA TYR A 175 -3.71 27.69 -5.19
C TYR A 175 -4.54 27.87 -6.46
N TYR A 176 -5.53 28.77 -6.41
CA TYR A 176 -6.46 28.95 -7.51
C TYR A 176 -6.23 30.29 -8.20
N GLY A 177 -6.00 30.27 -9.51
CA GLY A 177 -5.88 31.47 -10.37
C GLY A 177 -7.24 31.89 -10.87
N ILE A 178 -7.59 33.15 -10.66
CA ILE A 178 -8.76 33.80 -11.20
C ILE A 178 -8.30 34.75 -12.31
N GLU A 179 -8.74 34.49 -13.53
CA GLU A 179 -8.38 35.31 -14.68
C GLU A 179 -9.39 36.43 -14.90
N VAL A 180 -8.88 37.63 -15.03
CA VAL A 180 -9.67 38.85 -15.26
C VAL A 180 -9.06 39.68 -16.40
N SER A 181 -9.87 40.54 -17.04
CA SER A 181 -9.41 41.45 -18.08
C SER A 181 -8.37 42.42 -17.55
N TYR A 182 -7.49 42.90 -18.43
CA TYR A 182 -6.56 44.01 -18.13
C TYR A 182 -7.25 45.31 -17.73
N ASP A 183 -8.51 45.54 -18.19
CA ASP A 183 -9.31 46.70 -17.85
C ASP A 183 -9.97 46.61 -16.48
N THR A 184 -9.82 45.49 -15.76
CA THR A 184 -10.41 45.27 -14.45
C THR A 184 -9.67 46.09 -13.39
N ASP A 185 -10.43 46.97 -12.65
CA ASP A 185 -9.89 47.63 -11.46
C ASP A 185 -9.61 46.60 -10.36
N ILE A 186 -8.34 46.45 -10.01
CA ILE A 186 -7.86 45.48 -8.99
C ILE A 186 -8.45 45.80 -7.62
N ASN A 187 -8.61 47.09 -7.26
CA ASN A 187 -9.21 47.44 -5.98
C ASN A 187 -10.69 47.05 -5.90
N HIS A 188 -11.41 47.16 -7.03
CA HIS A 188 -12.80 46.69 -7.13
C HIS A 188 -12.86 45.19 -7.03
N LEU A 189 -12.02 44.47 -7.78
CA LEU A 189 -11.89 42.99 -7.72
C LEU A 189 -11.65 42.50 -6.29
N GLU A 190 -10.69 43.11 -5.59
CA GLU A 190 -10.40 42.72 -4.20
C GLU A 190 -11.57 42.93 -3.24
N LYS A 191 -12.28 44.06 -3.39
CA LYS A 191 -13.50 44.34 -2.59
C LYS A 191 -14.57 43.26 -2.84
N VAL A 192 -14.77 42.87 -4.09
CA VAL A 192 -15.73 41.82 -4.48
C VAL A 192 -15.32 40.47 -3.92
N LEU A 193 -14.05 40.09 -4.08
CA LEU A 193 -13.52 38.83 -3.54
C LEU A 193 -13.59 38.79 -2.01
N LYS A 194 -13.29 39.90 -1.30
CA LYS A 194 -13.45 40.00 0.16
C LYS A 194 -14.90 39.74 0.60
N LYS A 195 -15.89 40.28 -0.14
CA LYS A 195 -17.32 40.01 0.12
C LYS A 195 -17.70 38.53 -0.16
N LEU A 196 -16.96 37.83 -1.03
CA LEU A 196 -17.22 36.47 -1.38
C LEU A 196 -16.70 35.50 -0.32
N ILE A 197 -15.62 35.81 0.42
CA ILE A 197 -15.00 34.97 1.44
C ILE A 197 -16.01 34.29 2.38
N PRO A 198 -16.93 35.02 3.04
CA PRO A 198 -17.88 34.39 3.97
C PRO A 198 -18.83 33.39 3.33
N LYS A 199 -19.07 33.51 2.03
CA LYS A 199 -19.90 32.55 1.26
C LYS A 199 -19.09 31.32 0.91
N VAL A 200 -17.84 31.50 0.45
CA VAL A 200 -16.90 30.42 0.12
C VAL A 200 -16.61 29.57 1.35
N ASN A 201 -16.41 30.18 2.50
CA ASN A 201 -16.15 29.48 3.76
C ASN A 201 -17.32 28.61 4.24
N LYS A 202 -18.54 28.82 3.70
CA LYS A 202 -19.72 27.97 3.95
C LYS A 202 -19.83 26.78 2.99
N ILE A 203 -19.00 26.70 1.95
CA ILE A 203 -18.98 25.55 1.06
C ILE A 203 -18.57 24.31 1.87
N GLU A 204 -19.33 23.24 1.70
CA GLU A 204 -19.03 21.97 2.37
C GLU A 204 -17.59 21.51 2.07
N ASN A 205 -16.87 21.10 3.10
CA ASN A 205 -15.48 20.64 3.05
C ASN A 205 -14.41 21.75 2.89
N VAL A 206 -14.74 23.02 2.91
CA VAL A 206 -13.78 24.10 3.19
C VAL A 206 -13.46 24.05 4.69
N VAL A 207 -12.17 24.14 5.06
CA VAL A 207 -11.72 24.00 6.46
C VAL A 207 -11.02 25.24 7.01
N GLU A 208 -10.54 26.11 6.14
CA GLU A 208 -9.94 27.40 6.50
C GLU A 208 -10.53 28.52 5.66
N ASP A 209 -10.46 29.74 6.18
CA ASP A 209 -10.88 30.93 5.45
C ASP A 209 -10.09 31.08 4.15
N MET A 210 -10.82 31.37 3.06
CA MET A 210 -10.19 31.70 1.78
C MET A 210 -9.26 32.91 1.96
N LYS A 211 -8.02 32.79 1.49
CA LYS A 211 -7.03 33.89 1.54
C LYS A 211 -6.83 34.47 0.15
N LEU A 212 -6.83 35.78 0.07
CA LEU A 212 -6.45 36.53 -1.13
C LEU A 212 -4.93 36.69 -1.13
N LEU A 213 -4.27 36.18 -2.19
CA LEU A 213 -2.80 36.24 -2.31
C LEU A 213 -2.35 37.48 -3.11
N GLY A 214 -3.18 37.91 -4.04
CA GLY A 214 -2.88 39.08 -4.88
C GLY A 214 -2.72 38.75 -6.36
N LEU A 215 -2.30 39.78 -7.13
CA LEU A 215 -2.00 39.65 -8.54
C LEU A 215 -0.71 38.85 -8.72
N ASP A 216 -0.78 37.75 -9.50
CA ASP A 216 0.31 36.80 -9.64
C ASP A 216 1.05 36.90 -10.97
N SER A 217 0.31 37.03 -12.06
CA SER A 217 0.91 37.02 -13.40
C SER A 217 0.07 37.77 -14.43
N PHE A 218 0.74 38.21 -15.49
CA PHE A 218 0.18 38.82 -16.68
C PHE A 218 0.29 37.85 -17.83
N ASN A 219 -0.84 37.44 -18.43
CA ASN A 219 -0.90 36.48 -19.53
C ASN A 219 -1.17 37.22 -20.86
N ALA A 220 -1.23 36.53 -21.98
CA ALA A 220 -1.43 37.11 -23.30
C ALA A 220 -2.74 37.94 -23.41
N SER A 221 -3.79 37.56 -22.68
CA SER A 221 -5.12 38.22 -22.77
C SER A 221 -5.79 38.41 -21.39
N SER A 222 -5.10 38.15 -20.30
CA SER A 222 -5.66 38.22 -18.94
C SER A 222 -4.62 38.54 -17.88
N MET A 223 -5.08 39.00 -16.71
CA MET A 223 -4.29 38.99 -15.49
C MET A 223 -4.78 37.87 -14.57
N THR A 224 -3.86 37.20 -13.91
CA THR A 224 -4.19 36.13 -12.94
C THR A 224 -4.10 36.67 -11.52
N TYR A 225 -5.22 36.67 -10.79
CA TYR A 225 -5.28 36.96 -9.37
C TYR A 225 -5.35 35.64 -8.58
N LYS A 226 -4.43 35.42 -7.66
CA LYS A 226 -4.38 34.17 -6.89
C LYS A 226 -5.14 34.26 -5.58
N VAL A 227 -5.84 33.15 -5.30
CA VAL A 227 -6.48 32.89 -4.02
C VAL A 227 -6.06 31.53 -3.51
N LEU A 228 -6.13 31.34 -2.20
CA LEU A 228 -5.83 30.07 -1.54
C LEU A 228 -7.09 29.52 -0.88
N LEU A 229 -7.41 28.28 -1.18
CA LEU A 229 -8.51 27.53 -0.57
C LEU A 229 -7.96 26.29 0.11
N THR A 230 -8.30 26.09 1.38
CA THR A 230 -7.95 24.87 2.12
C THR A 230 -9.19 24.00 2.29
N THR A 231 -9.10 22.75 1.84
CA THR A 231 -10.23 21.82 1.87
C THR A 231 -9.87 20.55 2.65
N LYS A 232 -10.90 19.82 3.09
CA LYS A 232 -10.67 18.44 3.60
C LYS A 232 -9.91 17.62 2.58
N PRO A 233 -9.17 16.60 3.05
CA PRO A 233 -8.39 15.73 2.18
C PRO A 233 -9.21 15.24 0.99
N TYR A 234 -8.66 15.40 -0.20
CA TYR A 234 -9.24 14.90 -1.45
C TYR A 234 -10.65 15.42 -1.83
N LYS A 235 -11.16 16.49 -1.16
CA LYS A 235 -12.48 17.07 -1.45
C LYS A 235 -12.45 18.33 -2.33
N TYR A 236 -11.27 18.75 -2.76
CA TYR A 236 -11.05 19.98 -3.51
C TYR A 236 -11.82 20.07 -4.84
N PHE A 237 -12.09 18.94 -5.52
CA PHE A 237 -12.83 18.95 -6.79
C PHE A 237 -14.24 19.53 -6.65
N ASN A 238 -14.97 19.14 -5.62
CA ASN A 238 -16.33 19.63 -5.38
C ASN A 238 -16.30 21.10 -4.96
N VAL A 239 -15.39 21.44 -4.04
CA VAL A 239 -15.20 22.83 -3.59
C VAL A 239 -14.84 23.72 -4.78
N LYS A 240 -13.91 23.29 -5.66
CA LYS A 240 -13.52 24.05 -6.85
C LYS A 240 -14.70 24.30 -7.78
N ARG A 241 -15.56 23.30 -8.05
CA ARG A 241 -16.73 23.47 -8.93
C ARG A 241 -17.73 24.45 -8.35
N GLU A 242 -18.01 24.37 -7.06
CA GLU A 242 -18.93 25.27 -6.37
C GLU A 242 -18.36 26.68 -6.29
N PHE A 243 -17.07 26.82 -5.97
CA PHE A 243 -16.38 28.11 -6.00
C PHE A 243 -16.43 28.76 -7.39
N ASN A 244 -16.15 28.01 -8.46
CA ASN A 244 -16.22 28.51 -9.83
C ASN A 244 -17.61 29.04 -10.18
N ARG A 245 -18.65 28.32 -9.78
CA ARG A 245 -20.04 28.75 -9.99
C ARG A 245 -20.32 30.06 -9.26
N MET A 246 -19.97 30.13 -7.96
CA MET A 246 -20.16 31.32 -7.15
C MET A 246 -19.36 32.51 -7.69
N LEU A 247 -18.15 32.26 -8.16
CA LEU A 247 -17.29 33.29 -8.76
C LEU A 247 -17.94 33.85 -10.02
N LYS A 248 -18.38 32.98 -10.95
CA LYS A 248 -19.06 33.41 -12.18
C LYS A 248 -20.32 34.23 -11.91
N GLU A 249 -21.20 33.75 -11.02
CA GLU A 249 -22.42 34.44 -10.65
C GLU A 249 -22.13 35.82 -10.00
N THR A 250 -21.02 35.90 -9.26
CA THR A 250 -20.63 37.18 -8.61
C THR A 250 -20.03 38.15 -9.61
N PHE A 251 -19.17 37.68 -10.50
CA PHE A 251 -18.53 38.51 -11.53
C PHE A 251 -19.55 39.09 -12.50
N ASP A 252 -20.54 38.28 -12.91
CA ASP A 252 -21.64 38.77 -13.78
C ASP A 252 -22.46 39.89 -13.11
N LYS A 253 -22.66 39.84 -11.79
CA LYS A 253 -23.40 40.85 -11.05
C LYS A 253 -22.59 42.15 -10.80
N GLU A 254 -21.28 42.00 -10.60
CA GLU A 254 -20.40 43.13 -10.28
C GLU A 254 -19.70 43.70 -11.52
N GLY A 255 -20.02 43.20 -12.73
CA GLY A 255 -19.47 43.70 -13.99
C GLY A 255 -17.99 43.39 -14.20
N ILE A 256 -17.47 42.34 -13.55
CA ILE A 256 -16.08 41.90 -13.73
C ILE A 256 -16.02 40.91 -14.90
N GLU A 257 -15.25 41.30 -15.92
CA GLU A 257 -15.10 40.50 -17.13
C GLU A 257 -14.12 39.31 -16.96
N ILE A 258 -14.57 38.12 -17.35
CA ILE A 258 -13.69 36.97 -17.58
C ILE A 258 -13.29 37.06 -19.05
N PRO A 259 -12.00 37.32 -19.38
CA PRO A 259 -11.61 37.70 -20.73
C PRO A 259 -11.65 36.53 -21.68
N TYR A 260 -12.02 36.81 -22.93
CA TYR A 260 -11.79 35.93 -24.07
C TYR A 260 -10.34 36.10 -24.59
N ASN A 261 -9.89 35.21 -25.40
CA ASN A 261 -8.60 35.39 -26.10
C ASN A 261 -8.68 36.63 -27.01
N GLN A 262 -7.79 37.57 -26.82
CA GLN A 262 -7.64 38.79 -27.63
C GLN A 262 -6.66 38.51 -28.76
N ILE A 263 -6.98 38.99 -29.97
CA ILE A 263 -6.12 38.85 -31.15
C ILE A 263 -6.11 40.21 -31.87
N ASP A 264 -4.91 40.77 -32.07
CA ASP A 264 -4.70 41.94 -32.90
C ASP A 264 -4.58 41.54 -34.36
N VAL A 265 -5.48 42.01 -35.22
CA VAL A 265 -5.47 41.69 -36.66
C VAL A 265 -5.02 42.93 -37.45
N HIS A 266 -3.81 42.88 -38.03
CA HIS A 266 -3.33 43.90 -38.94
C HIS A 266 -3.74 43.51 -40.37
N VAL A 267 -4.73 44.25 -40.94
CA VAL A 267 -5.13 44.04 -42.33
C VAL A 267 -4.22 44.90 -43.23
N VAL A 268 -3.32 44.23 -43.99
CA VAL A 268 -2.49 44.85 -45.03
C VAL A 268 -3.29 44.88 -46.33
N LYS A 269 -3.58 46.10 -46.82
CA LYS A 269 -4.13 46.24 -48.18
C LYS A 269 -3.00 46.09 -49.18
N GLU A 270 -3.06 45.06 -49.99
CA GLU A 270 -2.18 44.96 -51.21
C GLU A 270 -2.48 46.17 -52.11
N LYS A 271 -1.38 46.80 -52.60
CA LYS A 271 -1.45 47.93 -53.52
C LYS A 271 -1.68 47.42 -54.95
#